data_d8949a9c1fcd6d682a040c456aa76fe6
#
_entry.id   d8949a9c1fcd6d682a040c456aa76fe6
#
_cell.length_a   1.000
_cell.length_b   1.000
_cell.length_c   1.000
_cell.angle_alpha   90.00
_cell.angle_beta   90.00
_cell.angle_gamma   90.00
#
_symmetry.space_group_name_H-M   'P 1'
#
loop_
_entity.id
_entity.type
_entity.pdbx_description
1 polymer ?
#
loop_
_entity_poly.entity_id
_entity_poly.type
_entity_poly.pdbx_seq_one_letter_code
_entity_poly.pdbx_strand_id
1 'polypeptide(L)'
;MTKIDLTKYGIVGTPEIVYNPSYEQLFEEETKPSLEGFEKGQETELGAVNVMTGIYTGRSPKDKFIVKDAYSADKVWWTTEEYKNDNKPVTEEAWATIKDLAVKELSNKRLFVVDGFCGANKATCLKVRFIVEVAWQAHFVTNMFIRPTAEELESFEPDFIVYNASKAKVENYAELGLNSETAVVFNLTSKEQVILNTWYGGEMKKGMFSMMNFFKPLEGIASMHCSANTDMEEKSTAIFFGLSGTGKTTLSTDPKRKLIGDDEHGWDDEGVFNYEGGCYAKVINLDKDSEPDIFNAIKRNALLENVTVDANGKIDFNDKSVTENTRVSYPIDHIQNIVKPVSKGPAAKQVIFLSADAFGVLPPVSILNPEQAQYYFLSGFTAKLAGTERGITEPTPTFSACFGAAFLELHPTKYAEELVKKMEANGAKAYLVNTGWNGTGKRISIKDTRGIIDAILDGSINTAPTKTIPYFSFEVPTELPGVDPNILDPRDTYADAAQWEEKAKDLAGRFIKNFSKYTTNEAGKALVAAGPQL
;
A
#
# COMPACT_ATOMS: atom_id res chain seq x y z
N MET A 1 -23.96 24.18 -11.60
CA MET A 1 -22.67 23.49 -11.87
C MET A 1 -21.57 24.51 -11.67
N THR A 2 -20.73 24.31 -10.69
CA THR A 2 -19.55 25.16 -10.47
C THR A 2 -18.63 25.00 -11.66
N LYS A 3 -18.37 26.07 -12.39
CA LYS A 3 -17.48 26.02 -13.56
C LYS A 3 -16.04 25.93 -13.05
N ILE A 4 -15.40 24.78 -13.27
CA ILE A 4 -13.99 24.59 -12.91
C ILE A 4 -13.13 25.54 -13.75
N ASP A 5 -12.35 26.37 -13.06
CA ASP A 5 -11.38 27.25 -13.70
C ASP A 5 -9.97 26.66 -13.56
N LEU A 6 -9.43 26.15 -14.67
CA LEU A 6 -8.08 25.59 -14.73
C LEU A 6 -6.99 26.64 -14.97
N THR A 7 -7.36 27.90 -15.30
CA THR A 7 -6.39 28.96 -15.56
C THR A 7 -5.58 29.32 -14.32
N LYS A 8 -6.18 29.15 -13.12
CA LYS A 8 -5.48 29.30 -11.84
C LYS A 8 -4.32 28.32 -11.63
N TYR A 9 -4.33 27.22 -12.38
CA TYR A 9 -3.25 26.22 -12.42
C TYR A 9 -2.31 26.38 -13.62
N GLY A 10 -2.48 27.46 -14.41
CA GLY A 10 -1.71 27.72 -15.62
C GLY A 10 -2.21 27.01 -16.88
N ILE A 11 -3.23 26.17 -16.79
CA ILE A 11 -3.80 25.41 -17.92
C ILE A 11 -4.79 26.32 -18.66
N VAL A 12 -4.53 26.55 -19.94
CA VAL A 12 -5.31 27.49 -20.77
C VAL A 12 -5.90 26.83 -22.01
N GLY A 13 -6.89 27.46 -22.61
CA GLY A 13 -7.45 27.03 -23.91
C GLY A 13 -8.18 25.70 -23.86
N THR A 14 -8.67 25.25 -22.70
CA THR A 14 -9.42 24.00 -22.54
C THR A 14 -10.83 24.18 -23.13
N PRO A 15 -11.17 23.50 -24.25
CA PRO A 15 -12.49 23.66 -24.89
C PRO A 15 -13.62 23.04 -24.07
N GLU A 16 -13.35 21.97 -23.34
CA GLU A 16 -14.31 21.26 -22.52
C GLU A 16 -13.63 20.59 -21.33
N ILE A 17 -14.28 20.64 -20.17
CA ILE A 17 -13.90 19.92 -18.97
C ILE A 17 -15.00 18.94 -18.63
N VAL A 18 -14.67 17.64 -18.60
CA VAL A 18 -15.55 16.59 -18.08
C VAL A 18 -15.28 16.47 -16.59
N TYR A 19 -16.18 17.04 -15.79
CA TYR A 19 -15.99 17.17 -14.35
C TYR A 19 -16.74 16.07 -13.58
N ASN A 20 -16.03 15.32 -12.77
CA ASN A 20 -16.56 14.19 -11.98
C ASN A 20 -17.58 13.35 -12.75
N PRO A 21 -17.19 12.77 -13.89
CA PRO A 21 -18.10 11.98 -14.71
C PRO A 21 -18.66 10.78 -13.93
N SER A 22 -19.89 10.42 -14.22
CA SER A 22 -20.49 9.18 -13.72
C SER A 22 -19.78 7.96 -14.30
N TYR A 23 -19.93 6.79 -13.68
CA TYR A 23 -19.41 5.54 -14.23
C TYR A 23 -19.91 5.23 -15.64
N GLU A 24 -21.16 5.58 -15.95
CA GLU A 24 -21.72 5.43 -17.28
C GLU A 24 -21.02 6.33 -18.31
N GLN A 25 -20.83 7.60 -17.96
CA GLN A 25 -20.07 8.52 -18.81
C GLN A 25 -18.60 8.07 -18.99
N LEU A 26 -17.95 7.58 -17.92
CA LEU A 26 -16.58 7.05 -18.01
C LEU A 26 -16.50 5.86 -18.97
N PHE A 27 -17.44 4.93 -18.86
CA PHE A 27 -17.50 3.78 -19.76
C PHE A 27 -17.67 4.22 -21.23
N GLU A 28 -18.61 5.14 -21.51
CA GLU A 28 -18.81 5.69 -22.86
C GLU A 28 -17.56 6.39 -23.39
N GLU A 29 -16.86 7.16 -22.53
CA GLU A 29 -15.67 7.91 -22.91
C GLU A 29 -14.46 7.00 -23.20
N GLU A 30 -14.22 5.99 -22.37
CA GLU A 30 -13.03 5.13 -22.49
C GLU A 30 -13.17 4.00 -23.51
N THR A 31 -14.41 3.72 -23.97
CA THR A 31 -14.69 2.69 -24.99
C THR A 31 -15.08 3.26 -26.35
N LYS A 32 -14.99 4.58 -26.55
CA LYS A 32 -15.30 5.21 -27.85
C LYS A 32 -14.57 4.53 -29.01
N PRO A 33 -15.26 4.17 -30.10
CA PRO A 33 -14.62 3.52 -31.27
C PRO A 33 -13.49 4.35 -31.89
N SER A 34 -13.55 5.69 -31.73
CA SER A 34 -12.57 6.63 -32.26
C SER A 34 -11.25 6.68 -31.48
N LEU A 35 -11.18 6.06 -30.29
CA LEU A 35 -9.95 6.00 -29.51
C LEU A 35 -8.97 4.97 -30.09
N GLU A 36 -7.70 5.27 -30.01
CA GLU A 36 -6.60 4.42 -30.47
C GLU A 36 -5.52 4.26 -29.39
N GLY A 37 -4.67 3.23 -29.56
CA GLY A 37 -3.53 2.98 -28.68
C GLY A 37 -3.93 2.78 -27.22
N PHE A 38 -3.17 3.41 -26.33
CA PHE A 38 -3.34 3.26 -24.88
C PHE A 38 -4.51 4.07 -24.29
N GLU A 39 -5.17 4.90 -25.10
CA GLU A 39 -6.40 5.58 -24.66
C GLU A 39 -7.63 4.68 -24.71
N LYS A 40 -7.59 3.65 -25.55
CA LYS A 40 -8.72 2.80 -25.85
C LYS A 40 -8.90 1.72 -24.82
N GLY A 41 -10.05 1.73 -24.16
CA GLY A 41 -10.53 0.64 -23.32
C GLY A 41 -11.29 -0.41 -24.13
N GLN A 42 -11.17 -1.66 -23.72
CA GLN A 42 -11.91 -2.79 -24.29
C GLN A 42 -12.85 -3.37 -23.23
N GLU A 43 -14.14 -3.43 -23.53
CA GLU A 43 -15.10 -4.14 -22.70
C GLU A 43 -14.81 -5.65 -22.70
N THR A 44 -14.88 -6.27 -21.52
CA THR A 44 -14.64 -7.69 -21.34
C THR A 44 -15.92 -8.48 -21.12
N GLU A 45 -15.83 -9.81 -21.23
CA GLU A 45 -16.95 -10.74 -20.97
C GLU A 45 -17.57 -10.60 -19.57
N LEU A 46 -16.81 -10.04 -18.61
CA LEU A 46 -17.28 -9.79 -17.24
C LEU A 46 -17.88 -8.37 -17.05
N GLY A 47 -17.90 -7.56 -18.11
CA GLY A 47 -18.41 -6.19 -18.09
C GLY A 47 -17.43 -5.13 -17.58
N ALA A 48 -16.27 -5.52 -17.08
CA ALA A 48 -15.17 -4.62 -16.77
C ALA A 48 -14.48 -4.14 -18.04
N VAL A 49 -13.88 -2.96 -18.01
CA VAL A 49 -13.06 -2.45 -19.11
C VAL A 49 -11.60 -2.80 -18.85
N ASN A 50 -10.88 -3.25 -19.88
CA ASN A 50 -9.44 -3.48 -19.84
C ASN A 50 -8.71 -2.40 -20.63
N VAL A 51 -7.61 -1.90 -20.08
CA VAL A 51 -6.74 -0.91 -20.71
C VAL A 51 -5.28 -1.34 -20.67
N MET A 52 -4.48 -0.79 -21.57
CA MET A 52 -3.03 -1.00 -21.59
C MET A 52 -2.32 0.27 -21.12
N THR A 53 -1.32 0.13 -20.25
CA THR A 53 -0.59 1.26 -19.67
C THR A 53 0.76 1.55 -20.34
N GLY A 54 1.01 0.96 -21.50
CA GLY A 54 2.22 1.17 -22.29
C GLY A 54 3.44 0.44 -21.71
N ILE A 55 4.59 1.07 -21.83
CA ILE A 55 5.86 0.49 -21.38
C ILE A 55 5.97 0.36 -19.85
N TYR A 56 5.23 1.17 -19.10
CA TYR A 56 5.17 1.11 -17.64
C TYR A 56 3.95 0.31 -17.20
N THR A 57 4.17 -0.93 -16.83
CA THR A 57 3.14 -1.83 -16.28
C THR A 57 3.17 -1.90 -14.75
N GLY A 58 3.90 -0.99 -14.13
CA GLY A 58 4.06 -0.81 -12.69
C GLY A 58 4.60 0.59 -12.41
N ARG A 59 4.70 0.93 -11.10
CA ARG A 59 5.31 2.18 -10.68
C ARG A 59 6.79 2.23 -11.06
N SER A 60 7.31 3.45 -11.20
CA SER A 60 8.72 3.70 -11.46
C SER A 60 9.38 4.43 -10.29
N PRO A 61 9.83 3.72 -9.23
CA PRO A 61 10.49 4.35 -8.08
C PRO A 61 11.78 5.10 -8.44
N LYS A 62 12.43 4.70 -9.52
CA LYS A 62 13.64 5.38 -10.02
C LYS A 62 13.35 6.79 -10.54
N ASP A 63 12.12 7.06 -10.96
CA ASP A 63 11.68 8.33 -11.53
C ASP A 63 10.87 9.18 -10.53
N LYS A 64 10.78 8.74 -9.26
CA LYS A 64 10.19 9.50 -8.15
C LYS A 64 11.18 10.51 -7.60
N PHE A 65 10.73 11.77 -7.47
CA PHE A 65 11.51 12.87 -6.89
C PHE A 65 10.62 13.75 -6.00
N ILE A 66 11.25 14.43 -5.05
CA ILE A 66 10.61 15.39 -4.15
C ILE A 66 11.37 16.71 -4.24
N VAL A 67 10.66 17.82 -4.38
CA VAL A 67 11.27 19.15 -4.38
C VAL A 67 11.93 19.42 -3.03
N LYS A 68 13.22 19.74 -3.05
CA LYS A 68 13.97 20.11 -1.87
C LYS A 68 14.01 21.63 -1.74
N ASP A 69 13.19 22.16 -0.87
CA ASP A 69 13.05 23.57 -0.55
C ASP A 69 13.19 23.82 0.96
N ALA A 70 12.97 25.03 1.42
CA ALA A 70 13.09 25.40 2.83
C ALA A 70 12.13 24.63 3.74
N TYR A 71 10.96 24.20 3.24
CA TYR A 71 9.97 23.45 4.01
C TYR A 71 10.31 21.97 4.11
N SER A 72 10.76 21.35 3.02
CA SER A 72 10.99 19.92 2.92
C SER A 72 12.38 19.48 3.41
N ALA A 73 13.36 20.37 3.37
CA ALA A 73 14.77 20.06 3.55
C ALA A 73 15.11 19.33 4.86
N ASP A 74 14.48 19.73 5.95
CA ASP A 74 14.69 19.18 7.30
C ASP A 74 13.66 18.12 7.71
N LYS A 75 12.60 17.90 6.93
CA LYS A 75 11.51 16.98 7.26
C LYS A 75 11.62 15.65 6.53
N VAL A 76 12.00 15.70 5.25
CA VAL A 76 12.09 14.49 4.43
C VAL A 76 13.30 13.66 4.80
N TRP A 77 13.09 12.35 4.90
CA TRP A 77 14.17 11.39 5.06
C TRP A 77 14.81 11.13 3.69
N TRP A 78 15.76 12.01 3.34
CA TRP A 78 16.41 11.99 2.05
C TRP A 78 17.29 10.76 1.84
N THR A 79 17.36 10.29 0.59
CA THR A 79 18.35 9.27 0.20
C THR A 79 19.77 9.81 0.38
N THR A 80 20.67 8.97 0.88
CA THR A 80 22.10 9.26 1.04
C THR A 80 22.94 8.15 0.42
N GLU A 81 24.24 8.34 0.31
CA GLU A 81 25.15 7.29 -0.14
C GLU A 81 25.16 6.09 0.81
N GLU A 82 25.03 6.33 2.10
CA GLU A 82 25.03 5.31 3.14
C GLU A 82 23.67 4.57 3.23
N TYR A 83 22.56 5.31 3.11
CA TYR A 83 21.20 4.78 3.24
C TYR A 83 20.34 5.16 2.06
N LYS A 84 20.26 4.26 1.08
CA LYS A 84 19.45 4.46 -0.13
C LYS A 84 17.97 4.29 0.17
N ASN A 85 17.16 5.22 -0.35
CA ASN A 85 15.71 5.14 -0.38
C ASN A 85 15.17 5.87 -1.63
N ASP A 86 13.86 5.93 -1.80
CA ASP A 86 13.23 6.53 -2.98
C ASP A 86 12.98 8.05 -2.86
N ASN A 87 13.42 8.69 -1.74
CA ASN A 87 13.23 10.13 -1.54
C ASN A 87 14.42 10.91 -2.13
N LYS A 88 14.43 11.02 -3.46
CA LYS A 88 15.46 11.73 -4.19
C LYS A 88 15.09 13.21 -4.34
N PRO A 89 16.02 14.14 -4.08
CA PRO A 89 15.75 15.55 -4.20
C PRO A 89 15.74 16.01 -5.66
N VAL A 90 14.93 17.02 -5.95
CA VAL A 90 14.98 17.82 -7.17
C VAL A 90 14.92 19.29 -6.78
N THR A 91 15.54 20.17 -7.60
CA THR A 91 15.56 21.60 -7.32
C THR A 91 14.23 22.30 -7.65
N GLU A 92 14.01 23.49 -7.10
CA GLU A 92 12.82 24.30 -7.41
C GLU A 92 12.80 24.74 -8.88
N GLU A 93 13.97 24.99 -9.50
CA GLU A 93 14.09 25.33 -10.92
C GLU A 93 13.71 24.14 -11.82
N ALA A 94 14.17 22.93 -11.48
CA ALA A 94 13.77 21.72 -12.19
C ALA A 94 12.27 21.46 -12.04
N TRP A 95 11.71 21.63 -10.83
CA TRP A 95 10.28 21.56 -10.60
C TRP A 95 9.49 22.51 -11.50
N ALA A 96 9.91 23.78 -11.60
CA ALA A 96 9.24 24.76 -12.45
C ALA A 96 9.21 24.32 -13.92
N THR A 97 10.31 23.76 -14.42
CA THR A 97 10.39 23.22 -15.78
C THR A 97 9.47 22.01 -15.98
N ILE A 98 9.47 21.08 -15.03
CA ILE A 98 8.64 19.86 -15.09
C ILE A 98 7.15 20.22 -15.05
N LYS A 99 6.77 21.14 -14.17
CA LYS A 99 5.38 21.63 -14.08
C LYS A 99 4.95 22.36 -15.36
N ASP A 100 5.82 23.17 -15.96
CA ASP A 100 5.53 23.86 -17.22
C ASP A 100 5.29 22.86 -18.37
N LEU A 101 6.06 21.77 -18.44
CA LEU A 101 5.82 20.69 -19.40
C LEU A 101 4.43 20.06 -19.23
N ALA A 102 4.03 19.77 -17.99
CA ALA A 102 2.70 19.22 -17.70
C ALA A 102 1.58 20.21 -18.08
N VAL A 103 1.74 21.47 -17.71
CA VAL A 103 0.76 22.53 -18.02
C VAL A 103 0.62 22.74 -19.53
N LYS A 104 1.72 22.74 -20.29
CA LYS A 104 1.69 22.81 -21.75
C LYS A 104 0.97 21.61 -22.37
N GLU A 105 1.29 20.40 -21.90
CA GLU A 105 0.63 19.17 -22.38
C GLU A 105 -0.87 19.21 -22.14
N LEU A 106 -1.30 19.65 -20.96
CA LEU A 106 -2.71 19.69 -20.57
C LEU A 106 -3.48 20.90 -21.13
N SER A 107 -2.80 21.88 -21.73
CA SER A 107 -3.45 23.04 -22.33
C SER A 107 -3.99 22.76 -23.73
N ASN A 108 -4.98 23.54 -24.16
CA ASN A 108 -5.59 23.51 -25.51
C ASN A 108 -6.20 22.15 -25.90
N LYS A 109 -6.66 21.38 -24.93
CA LYS A 109 -7.35 20.10 -25.16
C LYS A 109 -8.49 19.86 -24.19
N ARG A 110 -9.35 18.92 -24.52
CA ARG A 110 -10.40 18.42 -23.66
C ARG A 110 -9.78 17.64 -22.50
N LEU A 111 -10.24 17.89 -21.28
CA LEU A 111 -9.69 17.28 -20.05
C LEU A 111 -10.79 16.65 -19.21
N PHE A 112 -10.37 15.68 -18.40
CA PHE A 112 -11.15 15.14 -17.30
C PHE A 112 -10.60 15.70 -15.99
N VAL A 113 -11.49 16.19 -15.14
CA VAL A 113 -11.15 16.66 -13.80
C VAL A 113 -11.97 15.85 -12.80
N VAL A 114 -11.28 15.15 -11.91
CA VAL A 114 -11.90 14.35 -10.87
C VAL A 114 -11.49 14.89 -9.51
N ASP A 115 -12.47 15.28 -8.71
CA ASP A 115 -12.30 15.65 -7.31
C ASP A 115 -12.68 14.46 -6.43
N GLY A 116 -11.83 14.14 -5.46
CA GLY A 116 -12.02 13.02 -4.56
C GLY A 116 -11.41 13.27 -3.18
N PHE A 117 -11.82 12.46 -2.21
CA PHE A 117 -11.21 12.46 -0.89
C PHE A 117 -10.20 11.33 -0.75
N CYS A 118 -9.03 11.64 -0.23
CA CYS A 118 -8.06 10.65 0.27
C CYS A 118 -8.21 10.60 1.80
N GLY A 119 -8.92 9.59 2.29
CA GLY A 119 -9.26 9.41 3.70
C GLY A 119 -10.77 9.49 3.99
N ALA A 120 -11.29 8.46 4.65
CA ALA A 120 -12.71 8.34 5.00
C ALA A 120 -13.14 9.24 6.18
N ASN A 121 -12.19 9.75 6.97
CA ASN A 121 -12.50 10.76 7.99
C ASN A 121 -12.40 12.16 7.40
N LYS A 122 -13.54 12.82 7.23
CA LYS A 122 -13.61 14.14 6.60
C LYS A 122 -12.84 15.24 7.34
N ALA A 123 -12.66 15.10 8.64
CA ALA A 123 -11.90 16.07 9.44
C ALA A 123 -10.39 16.04 9.14
N THR A 124 -9.89 14.92 8.64
CA THR A 124 -8.45 14.66 8.45
C THR A 124 -8.06 14.22 7.04
N CYS A 125 -9.02 14.10 6.11
CA CYS A 125 -8.75 13.73 4.71
C CYS A 125 -7.97 14.81 3.97
N LEU A 126 -7.35 14.43 2.84
CA LEU A 126 -6.94 15.37 1.80
C LEU A 126 -8.01 15.42 0.72
N LYS A 127 -8.40 16.63 0.32
CA LYS A 127 -9.21 16.89 -0.86
C LYS A 127 -8.31 17.00 -2.07
N VAL A 128 -8.43 16.08 -3.01
CA VAL A 128 -7.50 15.96 -4.14
C VAL A 128 -8.23 16.24 -5.43
N ARG A 129 -7.62 17.06 -6.28
CA ARG A 129 -8.05 17.30 -7.67
C ARG A 129 -7.10 16.63 -8.62
N PHE A 130 -7.61 15.71 -9.42
CA PHE A 130 -6.88 15.06 -10.50
C PHE A 130 -7.23 15.73 -11.83
N ILE A 131 -6.21 16.18 -12.56
CA ILE A 131 -6.35 16.76 -13.90
C ILE A 131 -5.67 15.78 -14.85
N VAL A 132 -6.46 15.11 -15.69
CA VAL A 132 -6.00 14.04 -16.58
C VAL A 132 -6.53 14.25 -18.00
N GLU A 133 -5.79 13.77 -18.99
CA GLU A 133 -6.18 13.85 -20.40
C GLU A 133 -6.77 12.54 -20.95
N VAL A 134 -6.75 11.46 -20.19
CA VAL A 134 -7.18 10.12 -20.58
C VAL A 134 -8.39 9.66 -19.76
N ALA A 135 -9.46 9.23 -20.42
CA ALA A 135 -10.71 8.88 -19.77
C ALA A 135 -10.56 7.75 -18.73
N TRP A 136 -9.84 6.67 -19.05
CA TRP A 136 -9.67 5.57 -18.11
C TRP A 136 -8.77 5.93 -16.90
N GLN A 137 -7.92 6.95 -17.00
CA GLN A 137 -7.20 7.47 -15.82
C GLN A 137 -8.16 8.19 -14.88
N ALA A 138 -9.17 8.89 -15.42
CA ALA A 138 -10.27 9.43 -14.62
C ALA A 138 -11.09 8.31 -13.97
N HIS A 139 -11.36 7.21 -14.68
CA HIS A 139 -12.02 6.03 -14.13
C HIS A 139 -11.21 5.41 -12.99
N PHE A 140 -9.91 5.24 -13.17
CA PHE A 140 -9.02 4.71 -12.15
C PHE A 140 -9.10 5.51 -10.84
N VAL A 141 -8.97 6.84 -10.89
CA VAL A 141 -9.05 7.67 -9.68
C VAL A 141 -10.46 7.72 -9.10
N THR A 142 -11.49 7.61 -9.92
CA THR A 142 -12.87 7.47 -9.46
C THR A 142 -13.07 6.19 -8.65
N ASN A 143 -12.43 5.08 -9.04
CA ASN A 143 -12.43 3.84 -8.26
C ASN A 143 -11.64 3.97 -6.96
N MET A 144 -10.45 4.57 -7.03
CA MET A 144 -9.47 4.50 -5.95
C MET A 144 -9.65 5.56 -4.86
N PHE A 145 -10.29 6.68 -5.16
CA PHE A 145 -10.52 7.75 -4.18
C PHE A 145 -11.99 7.80 -3.77
N ILE A 146 -12.25 8.32 -2.57
CA ILE A 146 -13.61 8.41 -2.05
C ILE A 146 -14.36 9.47 -2.84
N ARG A 147 -15.46 9.07 -3.42
CA ARG A 147 -16.28 9.91 -4.29
C ARG A 147 -17.09 10.90 -3.45
N PRO A 148 -16.97 12.21 -3.71
CA PRO A 148 -17.82 13.21 -3.09
C PRO A 148 -19.27 13.06 -3.53
N THR A 149 -20.19 13.46 -2.67
CA THR A 149 -21.59 13.66 -3.05
C THR A 149 -21.74 14.90 -3.93
N ALA A 150 -22.87 15.03 -4.62
CA ALA A 150 -23.16 16.23 -5.42
C ALA A 150 -23.09 17.53 -4.60
N GLU A 151 -23.60 17.50 -3.36
CA GLU A 151 -23.54 18.63 -2.43
C GLU A 151 -22.11 18.98 -2.03
N GLU A 152 -21.27 17.98 -1.76
CA GLU A 152 -19.86 18.19 -1.43
C GLU A 152 -19.07 18.80 -2.60
N LEU A 153 -19.44 18.48 -3.84
CA LEU A 153 -18.81 19.04 -5.03
C LEU A 153 -19.16 20.53 -5.26
N GLU A 154 -20.28 21.03 -4.76
CA GLU A 154 -20.67 22.43 -4.90
C GLU A 154 -19.67 23.39 -4.24
N SER A 155 -19.06 22.98 -3.14
CA SER A 155 -18.09 23.76 -2.36
C SER A 155 -16.70 23.12 -2.30
N PHE A 156 -16.37 22.24 -3.23
CA PHE A 156 -15.11 21.52 -3.21
C PHE A 156 -13.93 22.44 -3.56
N GLU A 157 -13.05 22.66 -2.59
CA GLU A 157 -11.76 23.31 -2.78
C GLU A 157 -10.65 22.29 -2.48
N PRO A 158 -9.80 21.97 -3.47
CA PRO A 158 -8.77 20.96 -3.28
C PRO A 158 -7.63 21.44 -2.37
N ASP A 159 -7.15 20.52 -1.52
CA ASP A 159 -5.93 20.71 -0.74
C ASP A 159 -4.69 20.33 -1.55
N PHE A 160 -4.83 19.41 -2.52
CA PHE A 160 -3.74 18.86 -3.31
C PHE A 160 -4.14 18.70 -4.78
N ILE A 161 -3.21 19.00 -5.70
CA ILE A 161 -3.43 18.95 -7.15
C ILE A 161 -2.51 17.90 -7.78
N VAL A 162 -3.08 17.02 -8.60
CA VAL A 162 -2.33 16.06 -9.42
C VAL A 162 -2.47 16.42 -10.90
N TYR A 163 -1.35 16.70 -11.54
CA TYR A 163 -1.24 16.92 -12.98
C TYR A 163 -0.73 15.63 -13.61
N ASN A 164 -1.59 14.89 -14.29
CA ASN A 164 -1.19 13.67 -15.00
C ASN A 164 -1.13 13.94 -16.51
N ALA A 165 0.06 14.23 -16.99
CA ALA A 165 0.34 14.51 -18.40
C ALA A 165 1.15 13.36 -19.02
N SER A 166 0.54 12.17 -19.08
CA SER A 166 1.17 10.90 -19.47
C SER A 166 1.84 10.94 -20.85
N LYS A 167 1.37 11.79 -21.74
CA LYS A 167 1.89 11.91 -23.12
C LYS A 167 3.13 12.78 -23.25
N ALA A 168 3.42 13.63 -22.25
CA ALA A 168 4.60 14.47 -22.24
C ALA A 168 5.84 13.72 -21.76
N LYS A 169 7.01 14.14 -22.22
CA LYS A 169 8.32 13.63 -21.86
C LYS A 169 9.25 14.72 -21.42
N VAL A 170 10.23 14.39 -20.58
CA VAL A 170 11.30 15.29 -20.17
C VAL A 170 12.54 15.00 -21.01
N GLU A 171 12.66 15.61 -22.18
CA GLU A 171 13.78 15.35 -23.10
C GLU A 171 15.14 15.73 -22.51
N ASN A 172 15.21 16.83 -21.75
CA ASN A 172 16.43 17.30 -21.09
C ASN A 172 16.58 16.79 -19.64
N TYR A 173 16.07 15.60 -19.34
CA TYR A 173 16.03 15.05 -17.98
C TYR A 173 17.38 15.03 -17.26
N ALA A 174 18.47 14.76 -17.97
CA ALA A 174 19.81 14.72 -17.38
C ALA A 174 20.26 16.09 -16.83
N GLU A 175 19.92 17.18 -17.52
CA GLU A 175 20.21 18.55 -17.10
C GLU A 175 19.42 18.94 -15.86
N LEU A 176 18.24 18.35 -15.67
CA LEU A 176 17.37 18.56 -14.51
C LEU A 176 17.68 17.63 -13.34
N GLY A 177 18.67 16.76 -13.46
CA GLY A 177 19.04 15.78 -12.43
C GLY A 177 18.05 14.62 -12.28
N LEU A 178 17.25 14.35 -13.31
CA LEU A 178 16.29 13.24 -13.32
C LEU A 178 16.93 11.95 -13.83
N ASN A 179 16.27 10.82 -13.58
CA ASN A 179 16.76 9.50 -13.96
C ASN A 179 16.49 9.15 -15.44
N SER A 180 15.38 9.63 -15.99
CA SER A 180 14.94 9.33 -17.36
C SER A 180 13.98 10.41 -17.89
N GLU A 181 13.45 10.22 -19.10
CA GLU A 181 12.40 11.06 -19.68
C GLU A 181 11.06 11.01 -18.89
N THR A 182 10.94 10.07 -17.94
CA THR A 182 9.78 9.92 -17.07
C THR A 182 10.00 10.67 -15.76
N ALA A 183 8.97 11.31 -15.26
CA ALA A 183 9.04 12.04 -14.00
C ALA A 183 7.76 11.86 -13.19
N VAL A 184 7.92 11.52 -11.91
CA VAL A 184 6.88 11.51 -10.90
C VAL A 184 7.39 12.38 -9.75
N VAL A 185 6.98 13.64 -9.72
CA VAL A 185 7.57 14.64 -8.85
C VAL A 185 6.53 15.26 -7.93
N PHE A 186 6.90 15.39 -6.65
CA PHE A 186 6.07 15.95 -5.60
C PHE A 186 6.65 17.28 -5.11
N ASN A 187 5.80 18.29 -4.99
CA ASN A 187 6.11 19.53 -4.29
C ASN A 187 5.25 19.59 -3.02
N LEU A 188 5.90 19.42 -1.86
CA LEU A 188 5.21 19.37 -0.57
C LEU A 188 4.73 20.75 -0.12
N THR A 189 5.40 21.79 -0.53
CA THR A 189 5.08 23.19 -0.19
C THR A 189 3.85 23.67 -0.94
N SER A 190 3.82 23.49 -2.26
CA SER A 190 2.67 23.85 -3.08
C SER A 190 1.55 22.81 -3.08
N LYS A 191 1.81 21.62 -2.50
CA LYS A 191 0.89 20.47 -2.47
C LYS A 191 0.45 20.03 -3.86
N GLU A 192 1.44 19.71 -4.67
CA GLU A 192 1.25 19.32 -6.06
C GLU A 192 2.05 18.06 -6.41
N GLN A 193 1.51 17.26 -7.33
CA GLN A 193 2.20 16.16 -7.99
C GLN A 193 2.14 16.35 -9.51
N VAL A 194 3.24 16.12 -10.19
CA VAL A 194 3.32 16.04 -11.66
C VAL A 194 3.75 14.64 -12.06
N ILE A 195 3.02 14.07 -13.02
CA ILE A 195 3.32 12.76 -13.63
C ILE A 195 3.51 12.97 -15.13
N LEU A 196 4.69 12.60 -15.64
CA LEU A 196 5.06 12.68 -17.06
C LEU A 196 5.53 11.31 -17.56
N ASN A 197 5.14 10.96 -18.79
CA ASN A 197 5.62 9.80 -19.56
C ASN A 197 5.35 8.41 -18.92
N THR A 198 4.43 8.31 -18.00
CA THR A 198 3.90 7.03 -17.54
C THR A 198 2.39 7.06 -17.50
N TRP A 199 1.78 5.97 -17.99
CA TRP A 199 0.32 5.83 -18.04
C TRP A 199 -0.22 5.02 -16.85
N TYR A 200 0.66 4.39 -16.09
CA TYR A 200 0.29 3.49 -15.00
C TYR A 200 -0.50 4.23 -13.90
N GLY A 201 -1.75 3.80 -13.68
CA GLY A 201 -2.67 4.44 -12.73
C GLY A 201 -2.15 4.45 -11.29
N GLY A 202 -1.40 3.43 -10.91
CA GLY A 202 -0.82 3.29 -9.57
C GLY A 202 0.10 4.43 -9.13
N GLU A 203 0.63 5.27 -10.05
CA GLU A 203 1.40 6.45 -9.67
C GLU A 203 0.53 7.52 -8.98
N MET A 204 -0.71 7.70 -9.40
CA MET A 204 -1.67 8.60 -8.74
C MET A 204 -2.09 8.06 -7.38
N LYS A 205 -2.41 6.76 -7.30
CA LYS A 205 -2.83 6.10 -6.05
C LYS A 205 -1.72 6.16 -5.00
N LYS A 206 -0.56 5.60 -5.32
CA LYS A 206 0.57 5.52 -4.37
C LYS A 206 1.23 6.87 -4.13
N GLY A 207 1.12 7.79 -5.08
CA GLY A 207 1.52 9.17 -4.87
C GLY A 207 0.74 9.83 -3.74
N MET A 208 -0.58 9.68 -3.71
CA MET A 208 -1.39 10.22 -2.63
C MET A 208 -1.17 9.47 -1.31
N PHE A 209 -0.90 8.18 -1.34
CA PHE A 209 -0.49 7.46 -0.14
C PHE A 209 0.82 8.00 0.44
N SER A 210 1.82 8.28 -0.40
CA SER A 210 3.05 8.95 0.01
C SER A 210 2.78 10.31 0.64
N MET A 211 1.85 11.09 0.08
CA MET A 211 1.48 12.38 0.66
C MET A 211 0.77 12.25 2.00
N MET A 212 -0.13 11.27 2.16
CA MET A 212 -0.73 10.96 3.45
C MET A 212 0.35 10.55 4.47
N ASN A 213 1.33 9.76 4.06
CA ASN A 213 2.48 9.38 4.89
C ASN A 213 3.40 10.56 5.25
N PHE A 214 3.39 11.64 4.49
CA PHE A 214 4.10 12.86 4.86
C PHE A 214 3.29 13.72 5.82
N PHE A 215 2.05 14.07 5.46
CA PHE A 215 1.27 15.05 6.20
C PHE A 215 0.66 14.48 7.50
N LYS A 216 0.12 13.26 7.47
CA LYS A 216 -0.67 12.75 8.60
C LYS A 216 0.14 12.44 9.85
N PRO A 217 1.33 11.84 9.80
CA PRO A 217 2.14 11.68 11.01
C PRO A 217 2.56 13.01 11.66
N LEU A 218 2.73 14.07 10.87
CA LEU A 218 3.01 15.41 11.39
C LEU A 218 1.80 16.04 12.10
N GLU A 219 0.60 15.56 11.81
CA GLU A 219 -0.66 15.92 12.47
C GLU A 219 -1.01 14.99 13.66
N GLY A 220 -0.14 14.04 14.00
CA GLY A 220 -0.38 13.08 15.09
C GLY A 220 -1.30 11.92 14.71
N ILE A 221 -1.45 11.62 13.42
CA ILE A 221 -2.25 10.52 12.89
C ILE A 221 -1.31 9.42 12.43
N ALA A 222 -1.52 8.17 12.88
CA ALA A 222 -0.77 7.04 12.36
C ALA A 222 -1.20 6.76 10.91
N SER A 223 -0.22 6.73 10.00
CA SER A 223 -0.43 6.42 8.59
C SER A 223 0.19 5.07 8.28
N MET A 224 -0.57 4.16 7.67
CA MET A 224 -0.27 2.74 7.71
C MET A 224 -0.51 2.06 6.36
N HIS A 225 0.50 1.31 5.90
CA HIS A 225 0.35 0.36 4.80
C HIS A 225 -0.12 -0.98 5.37
N CYS A 226 -1.42 -1.11 5.54
CA CYS A 226 -2.05 -2.26 6.17
C CYS A 226 -3.44 -2.50 5.61
N SER A 227 -3.96 -3.71 5.76
CA SER A 227 -5.39 -3.98 5.67
C SER A 227 -6.04 -3.87 7.06
N ALA A 228 -7.34 -3.61 7.10
CA ALA A 228 -8.08 -3.47 8.33
C ALA A 228 -9.48 -4.08 8.20
N ASN A 229 -9.92 -4.75 9.26
CA ASN A 229 -11.27 -5.24 9.40
C ASN A 229 -11.80 -5.01 10.82
N THR A 230 -13.10 -5.11 10.99
CA THR A 230 -13.75 -5.05 12.29
C THR A 230 -14.70 -6.22 12.47
N ASP A 231 -15.09 -6.53 13.71
CA ASP A 231 -16.12 -7.54 13.97
C ASP A 231 -17.47 -7.12 13.39
N MET A 232 -18.44 -8.05 13.38
CA MET A 232 -19.75 -7.80 12.78
C MET A 232 -20.55 -6.72 13.51
N GLU A 233 -20.23 -6.44 14.78
CA GLU A 233 -20.84 -5.41 15.60
C GLU A 233 -20.08 -4.07 15.54
N GLU A 234 -18.97 -4.00 14.79
CA GLU A 234 -18.12 -2.82 14.62
C GLU A 234 -17.57 -2.26 15.95
N LYS A 235 -17.15 -3.16 16.84
CA LYS A 235 -16.60 -2.83 18.17
C LYS A 235 -15.11 -3.08 18.31
N SER A 236 -14.53 -3.96 17.49
CA SER A 236 -13.14 -4.38 17.60
C SER A 236 -12.47 -4.45 16.24
N THR A 237 -11.59 -3.49 15.98
CA THR A 237 -10.80 -3.42 14.74
C THR A 237 -9.48 -4.16 14.92
N ALA A 238 -9.09 -4.91 13.89
CA ALA A 238 -7.78 -5.51 13.71
C ALA A 238 -7.11 -4.93 12.46
N ILE A 239 -5.81 -4.66 12.56
CA ILE A 239 -4.98 -4.19 11.44
C ILE A 239 -3.88 -5.20 11.13
N PHE A 240 -3.64 -5.41 9.84
CA PHE A 240 -2.71 -6.41 9.32
C PHE A 240 -1.67 -5.73 8.44
N PHE A 241 -0.42 -5.73 8.88
CA PHE A 241 0.71 -5.33 8.07
C PHE A 241 1.35 -6.56 7.44
N GLY A 242 1.92 -6.41 6.27
CA GLY A 242 2.62 -7.51 5.61
C GLY A 242 3.00 -7.17 4.18
N LEU A 243 4.11 -7.72 3.73
CA LEU A 243 4.56 -7.62 2.35
C LEU A 243 3.83 -8.62 1.45
N SER A 244 4.05 -8.51 0.15
CA SER A 244 3.49 -9.46 -0.82
C SER A 244 3.83 -10.92 -0.45
N GLY A 245 2.86 -11.81 -0.54
CA GLY A 245 3.03 -13.24 -0.25
C GLY A 245 2.96 -13.65 1.23
N THR A 246 2.76 -12.70 2.15
CA THR A 246 2.62 -13.00 3.59
C THR A 246 1.19 -13.39 4.00
N GLY A 247 0.22 -13.22 3.11
CA GLY A 247 -1.18 -13.55 3.38
C GLY A 247 -2.04 -12.38 3.87
N LYS A 248 -1.56 -11.13 3.75
CA LYS A 248 -2.28 -9.93 4.20
C LYS A 248 -3.74 -9.89 3.74
N THR A 249 -3.98 -9.95 2.44
CA THR A 249 -5.33 -9.92 1.86
C THR A 249 -6.17 -11.13 2.30
N THR A 250 -5.61 -12.34 2.22
CA THR A 250 -6.31 -13.58 2.55
C THR A 250 -6.72 -13.63 4.03
N LEU A 251 -5.87 -13.17 4.93
CA LEU A 251 -6.13 -13.25 6.38
C LEU A 251 -7.00 -12.10 6.89
N SER A 252 -6.95 -10.94 6.24
CA SER A 252 -7.83 -9.81 6.59
C SER A 252 -9.24 -9.93 6.01
N THR A 253 -9.41 -10.72 4.96
CA THR A 253 -10.71 -11.06 4.38
C THR A 253 -11.27 -12.29 5.10
N ASP A 254 -12.20 -12.07 6.01
CA ASP A 254 -12.84 -13.10 6.81
C ASP A 254 -14.35 -12.91 6.73
N PRO A 255 -15.13 -13.95 6.37
CA PRO A 255 -16.60 -13.86 6.31
C PRO A 255 -17.26 -13.53 7.65
N LYS A 256 -16.55 -13.71 8.76
CA LYS A 256 -17.00 -13.35 10.11
C LYS A 256 -16.71 -11.90 10.50
N ARG A 257 -16.06 -11.13 9.64
CA ARG A 257 -15.66 -9.75 9.91
C ARG A 257 -16.01 -8.84 8.71
N LYS A 258 -16.12 -7.55 8.95
CA LYS A 258 -16.36 -6.56 7.90
C LYS A 258 -15.05 -5.89 7.51
N LEU A 259 -14.76 -5.84 6.23
CA LEU A 259 -13.59 -5.14 5.69
C LEU A 259 -13.76 -3.62 5.84
N ILE A 260 -12.75 -2.95 6.37
CA ILE A 260 -12.62 -1.49 6.35
C ILE A 260 -11.87 -1.09 5.06
N GLY A 261 -10.78 -1.76 4.76
CA GLY A 261 -10.00 -1.61 3.54
C GLY A 261 -8.86 -2.62 3.46
N ASP A 262 -8.28 -2.75 2.27
CA ASP A 262 -7.33 -3.82 1.97
C ASP A 262 -5.86 -3.37 1.96
N ASP A 263 -5.55 -2.04 1.96
CA ASP A 263 -4.18 -1.60 1.67
C ASP A 263 -3.68 -0.37 2.45
N GLU A 264 -4.45 0.71 2.57
CA GLU A 264 -3.99 2.02 3.07
C GLU A 264 -4.94 2.61 4.10
N HIS A 265 -4.46 2.88 5.31
CA HIS A 265 -5.27 3.36 6.42
C HIS A 265 -4.60 4.45 7.23
N GLY A 266 -5.43 5.29 7.84
CA GLY A 266 -5.07 6.16 8.94
C GLY A 266 -5.68 5.68 10.26
N TRP A 267 -5.05 6.07 11.36
CA TRP A 267 -5.59 5.86 12.71
C TRP A 267 -5.46 7.16 13.49
N ASP A 268 -6.59 7.82 13.70
CA ASP A 268 -6.72 9.04 14.50
C ASP A 268 -7.43 8.77 15.84
N ASP A 269 -7.87 9.82 16.51
CA ASP A 269 -8.54 9.68 17.82
C ASP A 269 -9.96 9.11 17.71
N GLU A 270 -10.57 9.12 16.51
CA GLU A 270 -11.88 8.50 16.27
C GLU A 270 -11.79 7.02 15.92
N GLY A 271 -10.63 6.54 15.48
CA GLY A 271 -10.40 5.14 15.10
C GLY A 271 -9.63 4.96 13.81
N VAL A 272 -9.77 3.78 13.22
CA VAL A 272 -9.11 3.38 11.97
C VAL A 272 -10.00 3.72 10.79
N PHE A 273 -9.45 4.34 9.76
CA PHE A 273 -10.19 4.72 8.55
C PHE A 273 -9.38 4.42 7.28
N ASN A 274 -10.11 4.03 6.24
CA ASN A 274 -9.53 3.77 4.92
C ASN A 274 -9.16 5.09 4.23
N TYR A 275 -8.02 5.13 3.55
CA TYR A 275 -7.66 6.25 2.67
C TYR A 275 -8.37 6.19 1.32
N GLU A 276 -8.83 5.01 0.91
CA GLU A 276 -9.29 4.71 -0.43
C GLU A 276 -10.80 4.54 -0.51
N GLY A 277 -11.33 4.77 -1.73
CA GLY A 277 -12.73 4.49 -2.07
C GLY A 277 -12.93 3.15 -2.79
N GLY A 278 -11.88 2.40 -3.01
CA GLY A 278 -11.91 1.13 -3.72
C GLY A 278 -10.71 0.25 -3.40
N CYS A 279 -10.58 -0.82 -4.17
CA CYS A 279 -9.49 -1.79 -4.05
C CYS A 279 -8.69 -1.87 -5.35
N TYR A 280 -7.40 -2.18 -5.24
CA TYR A 280 -6.48 -2.34 -6.36
C TYR A 280 -5.68 -3.64 -6.24
N ALA A 281 -6.20 -4.70 -6.86
CA ALA A 281 -5.70 -6.06 -6.68
C ALA A 281 -4.87 -6.54 -7.88
N LYS A 282 -3.91 -7.43 -7.64
CA LYS A 282 -3.27 -8.24 -8.67
C LYS A 282 -4.25 -9.29 -9.18
N VAL A 283 -4.24 -9.53 -10.50
CA VAL A 283 -5.11 -10.53 -11.12
C VAL A 283 -4.34 -11.57 -11.96
N ILE A 284 -3.01 -11.54 -11.93
CA ILE A 284 -2.23 -12.61 -12.54
C ILE A 284 -2.50 -13.94 -11.83
N ASN A 285 -2.79 -14.98 -12.61
CA ASN A 285 -3.20 -16.30 -12.13
C ASN A 285 -4.46 -16.26 -11.21
N LEU A 286 -5.32 -15.26 -11.37
CA LEU A 286 -6.53 -15.15 -10.57
C LEU A 286 -7.40 -16.40 -10.76
N ASP A 287 -7.74 -17.03 -9.65
CA ASP A 287 -8.58 -18.22 -9.60
C ASP A 287 -9.86 -17.93 -8.80
N LYS A 288 -10.99 -18.27 -9.40
CA LYS A 288 -12.33 -18.00 -8.86
C LYS A 288 -12.58 -18.67 -7.52
N ASP A 289 -12.03 -19.87 -7.32
CA ASP A 289 -12.30 -20.67 -6.12
C ASP A 289 -11.38 -20.26 -4.98
N SER A 290 -10.15 -19.79 -5.32
CA SER A 290 -9.16 -19.36 -4.33
C SER A 290 -9.37 -17.91 -3.88
N GLU A 291 -9.81 -17.03 -4.79
CA GLU A 291 -9.98 -15.59 -4.56
C GLU A 291 -11.35 -15.09 -5.07
N PRO A 292 -12.45 -15.64 -4.52
CA PRO A 292 -13.80 -15.37 -5.01
C PRO A 292 -14.21 -13.89 -4.91
N ASP A 293 -13.75 -13.18 -3.88
CA ASP A 293 -14.11 -11.77 -3.68
C ASP A 293 -13.53 -10.88 -4.78
N ILE A 294 -12.26 -11.08 -5.13
CA ILE A 294 -11.62 -10.33 -6.22
C ILE A 294 -12.27 -10.70 -7.56
N PHE A 295 -12.47 -12.00 -7.82
CA PHE A 295 -13.07 -12.45 -9.06
C PHE A 295 -14.49 -11.88 -9.27
N ASN A 296 -15.32 -11.92 -8.23
CA ASN A 296 -16.70 -11.42 -8.29
C ASN A 296 -16.78 -9.88 -8.31
N ALA A 297 -15.70 -9.19 -7.93
CA ALA A 297 -15.61 -7.73 -8.04
C ALA A 297 -15.29 -7.26 -9.47
N ILE A 298 -14.81 -8.16 -10.35
CA ILE A 298 -14.55 -7.85 -11.76
C ILE A 298 -15.88 -7.88 -12.52
N LYS A 299 -16.51 -6.75 -12.61
CA LYS A 299 -17.80 -6.51 -13.27
C LYS A 299 -17.87 -5.07 -13.75
N ARG A 300 -19.03 -4.62 -14.24
CA ARG A 300 -19.22 -3.22 -14.63
C ARG A 300 -18.69 -2.27 -13.55
N ASN A 301 -18.04 -1.19 -13.94
CA ASN A 301 -17.31 -0.20 -13.14
C ASN A 301 -15.93 -0.67 -12.60
N ALA A 302 -15.55 -1.93 -12.78
CA ALA A 302 -14.16 -2.33 -12.56
C ALA A 302 -13.30 -1.99 -13.78
N LEU A 303 -12.03 -1.66 -13.53
CA LEU A 303 -11.04 -1.34 -14.56
C LEU A 303 -9.84 -2.30 -14.43
N LEU A 304 -9.64 -3.11 -15.48
CA LEU A 304 -8.47 -3.98 -15.61
C LEU A 304 -7.33 -3.24 -16.28
N GLU A 305 -6.10 -3.52 -15.87
CA GLU A 305 -4.89 -2.96 -16.47
C GLU A 305 -3.94 -4.08 -16.91
N ASN A 306 -3.55 -4.04 -18.18
CA ASN A 306 -2.55 -4.91 -18.82
C ASN A 306 -2.92 -6.40 -18.83
N VAL A 307 -4.18 -6.73 -18.76
CA VAL A 307 -4.67 -8.10 -18.86
C VAL A 307 -4.83 -8.45 -20.33
N THR A 308 -4.54 -9.69 -20.71
CA THR A 308 -4.77 -10.16 -22.06
C THR A 308 -6.25 -10.47 -22.26
N VAL A 309 -6.83 -9.85 -23.28
CA VAL A 309 -8.25 -10.00 -23.65
C VAL A 309 -8.33 -10.23 -25.17
N ASP A 310 -9.04 -11.26 -25.56
CA ASP A 310 -9.23 -11.57 -27.00
C ASP A 310 -10.26 -10.63 -27.68
N ALA A 311 -10.44 -10.80 -28.98
CA ALA A 311 -11.37 -9.98 -29.76
C ALA A 311 -12.85 -10.12 -29.34
N ASN A 312 -13.20 -11.17 -28.60
CA ASN A 312 -14.54 -11.42 -28.07
C ASN A 312 -14.73 -10.96 -26.63
N GLY A 313 -13.72 -10.31 -26.06
CA GLY A 313 -13.73 -9.84 -24.67
C GLY A 313 -13.38 -10.91 -23.64
N LYS A 314 -12.93 -12.09 -24.04
CA LYS A 314 -12.55 -13.17 -23.14
C LYS A 314 -11.21 -12.87 -22.49
N ILE A 315 -11.16 -13.01 -21.17
CA ILE A 315 -10.00 -12.69 -20.33
C ILE A 315 -9.12 -13.92 -20.15
N ASP A 316 -7.79 -13.76 -20.27
CA ASP A 316 -6.79 -14.74 -19.85
C ASP A 316 -5.96 -14.18 -18.69
N PHE A 317 -6.32 -14.56 -17.46
CA PHE A 317 -5.59 -14.15 -16.25
C PHE A 317 -4.22 -14.84 -16.09
N ASN A 318 -3.93 -15.89 -16.87
CA ASN A 318 -2.66 -16.63 -16.77
C ASN A 318 -1.61 -16.10 -17.73
N ASP A 319 -1.99 -15.28 -18.70
CA ASP A 319 -1.05 -14.73 -19.67
C ASP A 319 -0.15 -13.66 -19.05
N LYS A 320 1.14 -13.90 -19.13
CA LYS A 320 2.22 -13.05 -18.61
C LYS A 320 2.97 -12.30 -19.72
N SER A 321 2.51 -12.38 -20.94
CA SER A 321 3.21 -11.83 -22.12
C SER A 321 3.39 -10.31 -22.04
N VAL A 322 2.44 -9.61 -21.44
CA VAL A 322 2.53 -8.15 -21.21
C VAL A 322 3.27 -7.87 -19.91
N THR A 323 2.83 -8.47 -18.82
CA THR A 323 3.42 -8.28 -17.48
C THR A 323 2.89 -9.33 -16.49
N GLU A 324 3.67 -9.61 -15.45
CA GLU A 324 3.19 -10.33 -14.27
C GLU A 324 2.43 -9.42 -13.27
N ASN A 325 2.40 -8.11 -13.52
CA ASN A 325 1.73 -7.11 -12.67
C ASN A 325 0.39 -6.67 -13.24
N THR A 326 -0.41 -7.61 -13.74
CA THR A 326 -1.78 -7.33 -14.16
C THR A 326 -2.62 -6.91 -12.96
N ARG A 327 -3.51 -5.93 -13.14
CA ARG A 327 -4.26 -5.31 -12.05
C ARG A 327 -5.74 -5.16 -12.37
N VAL A 328 -6.53 -5.02 -11.32
CA VAL A 328 -7.90 -4.51 -11.37
C VAL A 328 -8.13 -3.47 -10.29
N SER A 329 -8.76 -2.37 -10.63
CA SER A 329 -9.36 -1.43 -9.66
C SER A 329 -10.87 -1.54 -9.69
N TYR A 330 -11.50 -1.46 -8.53
CA TYR A 330 -12.96 -1.48 -8.39
C TYR A 330 -13.40 -0.72 -7.15
N PRO A 331 -14.62 -0.12 -7.16
CA PRO A 331 -15.16 0.52 -5.97
C PRO A 331 -15.35 -0.51 -4.84
N ILE A 332 -15.14 -0.09 -3.59
CA ILE A 332 -15.15 -1.00 -2.44
C ILE A 332 -16.50 -1.71 -2.24
N ASP A 333 -17.59 -1.11 -2.70
CA ASP A 333 -18.94 -1.69 -2.62
C ASP A 333 -19.17 -2.88 -3.56
N HIS A 334 -18.20 -3.21 -4.42
CA HIS A 334 -18.18 -4.49 -5.12
C HIS A 334 -17.92 -5.68 -4.19
N ILE A 335 -17.33 -5.44 -3.02
CA ILE A 335 -17.15 -6.43 -1.95
C ILE A 335 -18.39 -6.39 -1.06
N GLN A 336 -18.92 -7.57 -0.71
CA GLN A 336 -20.17 -7.67 0.03
C GLN A 336 -20.02 -7.33 1.51
N ASN A 337 -18.97 -7.84 2.14
CA ASN A 337 -18.80 -7.79 3.60
C ASN A 337 -17.89 -6.63 4.00
N ILE A 338 -18.37 -5.41 3.82
CA ILE A 338 -17.65 -4.16 4.12
C ILE A 338 -18.37 -3.33 5.17
N VAL A 339 -17.63 -2.45 5.83
CA VAL A 339 -18.21 -1.42 6.71
C VAL A 339 -18.92 -0.35 5.86
N LYS A 340 -20.17 -0.06 6.18
CA LYS A 340 -21.02 0.92 5.46
C LYS A 340 -21.60 1.94 6.43
N PRO A 341 -21.90 3.18 5.98
CA PRO A 341 -21.71 3.73 4.63
C PRO A 341 -20.29 4.26 4.39
N VAL A 342 -19.50 4.42 5.45
CA VAL A 342 -18.16 5.01 5.41
C VAL A 342 -17.15 3.96 5.88
N SER A 343 -16.06 3.77 5.14
CA SER A 343 -14.99 2.82 5.45
C SER A 343 -14.14 3.26 6.65
N LYS A 344 -14.73 3.24 7.83
CA LYS A 344 -14.03 3.47 9.11
C LYS A 344 -14.61 2.60 10.23
N GLY A 345 -13.77 2.28 11.19
CA GLY A 345 -14.12 1.49 12.37
C GLY A 345 -13.55 2.10 13.65
N PRO A 346 -13.83 1.49 14.80
CA PRO A 346 -13.24 1.92 16.06
C PRO A 346 -11.72 1.77 16.07
N ALA A 347 -11.07 2.29 17.11
CA ALA A 347 -9.64 2.10 17.33
C ALA A 347 -9.25 0.62 17.29
N ALA A 348 -8.08 0.32 16.74
CA ALA A 348 -7.60 -1.05 16.68
C ALA A 348 -7.32 -1.60 18.08
N LYS A 349 -7.66 -2.87 18.27
CA LYS A 349 -7.32 -3.65 19.48
C LYS A 349 -6.21 -4.66 19.20
N GLN A 350 -6.10 -5.12 17.97
CA GLN A 350 -5.07 -6.05 17.54
C GLN A 350 -4.28 -5.45 16.38
N VAL A 351 -2.95 -5.46 16.53
CA VAL A 351 -1.99 -5.07 15.50
C VAL A 351 -1.18 -6.30 15.13
N ILE A 352 -1.32 -6.76 13.90
CA ILE A 352 -0.75 -8.01 13.42
C ILE A 352 0.29 -7.72 12.35
N PHE A 353 1.55 -8.10 12.62
CA PHE A 353 2.63 -8.06 11.64
C PHE A 353 2.78 -9.44 11.02
N LEU A 354 2.48 -9.55 9.73
CA LEU A 354 2.61 -10.79 8.97
C LEU A 354 4.02 -10.87 8.35
N SER A 355 4.65 -12.00 8.54
CA SER A 355 5.95 -12.33 7.96
C SER A 355 5.90 -13.73 7.36
N ALA A 356 6.55 -13.96 6.24
CA ALA A 356 6.77 -15.30 5.71
C ALA A 356 8.26 -15.62 5.84
N ASP A 357 8.65 -16.27 6.95
CA ASP A 357 10.03 -16.64 7.21
C ASP A 357 10.43 -17.89 6.41
N ALA A 358 11.41 -17.77 5.54
CA ALA A 358 11.96 -18.89 4.78
C ALA A 358 13.18 -19.55 5.47
N PHE A 359 13.63 -19.02 6.61
CA PHE A 359 14.77 -19.58 7.37
C PHE A 359 14.33 -20.67 8.35
N GLY A 360 13.04 -20.72 8.68
CA GLY A 360 12.49 -21.67 9.64
C GLY A 360 12.80 -21.33 11.10
N VAL A 361 12.98 -20.06 11.42
CA VAL A 361 13.44 -19.56 12.73
C VAL A 361 12.30 -18.98 13.55
N LEU A 362 11.47 -18.14 12.92
CA LEU A 362 10.45 -17.39 13.65
C LEU A 362 9.30 -18.30 14.12
N PRO A 363 8.84 -18.11 15.37
CA PRO A 363 7.62 -18.79 15.84
C PRO A 363 6.41 -18.48 14.95
N PRO A 364 5.43 -19.38 14.85
CA PRO A 364 4.15 -19.08 14.17
C PRO A 364 3.44 -17.85 14.71
N VAL A 365 3.59 -17.57 15.99
CA VAL A 365 3.11 -16.34 16.63
C VAL A 365 4.01 -15.93 17.79
N SER A 366 4.25 -14.64 17.91
CA SER A 366 4.97 -14.01 19.03
C SER A 366 4.14 -12.85 19.56
N ILE A 367 4.03 -12.73 20.88
CA ILE A 367 3.40 -11.59 21.55
C ILE A 367 4.50 -10.54 21.75
N LEU A 368 4.28 -9.33 21.28
CA LEU A 368 5.27 -8.27 21.31
C LEU A 368 4.95 -7.24 22.40
N ASN A 369 5.97 -6.82 23.15
CA ASN A 369 5.87 -5.62 23.97
C ASN A 369 5.93 -4.36 23.09
N PRO A 370 5.66 -3.14 23.63
CA PRO A 370 5.63 -1.91 22.82
C PRO A 370 6.94 -1.60 22.10
N GLU A 371 8.09 -1.85 22.70
CA GLU A 371 9.41 -1.61 22.10
C GLU A 371 9.70 -2.63 20.99
N GLN A 372 9.38 -3.90 21.22
CA GLN A 372 9.47 -4.93 20.19
C GLN A 372 8.52 -4.64 19.02
N ALA A 373 7.30 -4.18 19.29
CA ALA A 373 6.36 -3.78 18.25
C ALA A 373 6.97 -2.73 17.32
N GLN A 374 7.63 -1.70 17.88
CA GLN A 374 8.32 -0.69 17.08
C GLN A 374 9.50 -1.27 16.31
N TYR A 375 10.34 -2.09 16.95
CA TYR A 375 11.53 -2.68 16.31
C TYR A 375 11.15 -3.54 15.09
N TYR A 376 10.17 -4.44 15.24
CA TYR A 376 9.76 -5.34 14.18
C TYR A 376 8.88 -4.66 13.13
N PHE A 377 8.14 -3.63 13.49
CA PHE A 377 7.47 -2.75 12.54
C PHE A 377 8.48 -1.99 11.66
N LEU A 378 9.52 -1.41 12.24
CA LEU A 378 10.60 -0.76 11.51
C LEU A 378 11.36 -1.74 10.61
N SER A 379 11.54 -2.98 11.04
CA SER A 379 12.23 -4.00 10.25
C SER A 379 11.40 -4.41 9.02
N GLY A 380 10.09 -4.62 9.16
CA GLY A 380 9.20 -5.00 8.07
C GLY A 380 9.69 -6.24 7.32
N PHE A 381 9.98 -7.31 8.07
CA PHE A 381 10.65 -8.50 7.57
C PHE A 381 9.73 -9.48 6.85
N THR A 382 10.20 -10.00 5.73
CA THR A 382 9.77 -11.27 5.14
C THR A 382 10.97 -11.94 4.46
N ALA A 383 10.84 -13.18 4.04
CA ALA A 383 11.89 -13.86 3.27
C ALA A 383 11.28 -14.62 2.10
N LYS A 384 12.06 -14.74 1.02
CA LYS A 384 11.71 -15.52 -0.16
C LYS A 384 12.42 -16.87 -0.08
N LEU A 385 11.68 -17.94 -0.39
CA LEU A 385 12.26 -19.27 -0.47
C LEU A 385 13.08 -19.42 -1.77
N ALA A 386 14.14 -20.21 -1.73
CA ALA A 386 14.91 -20.60 -2.92
C ALA A 386 13.99 -21.17 -4.02
N GLY A 387 14.20 -20.74 -5.26
CA GLY A 387 13.44 -21.20 -6.41
C GLY A 387 12.04 -20.60 -6.60
N THR A 388 11.59 -19.67 -5.72
CA THR A 388 10.29 -19.02 -5.84
C THR A 388 10.28 -17.88 -6.86
N GLU A 389 11.44 -17.29 -7.14
CA GLU A 389 11.64 -16.27 -8.17
C GLU A 389 12.95 -16.53 -8.92
N ARG A 390 13.02 -16.04 -10.16
CA ARG A 390 14.23 -16.18 -10.99
C ARG A 390 15.44 -15.54 -10.29
N GLY A 391 16.48 -16.32 -10.06
CA GLY A 391 17.73 -15.87 -9.43
C GLY A 391 17.75 -16.02 -7.90
N ILE A 392 16.69 -16.51 -7.26
CA ILE A 392 16.66 -16.83 -5.84
C ILE A 392 17.13 -18.29 -5.65
N THR A 393 18.36 -18.48 -5.21
CA THR A 393 18.99 -19.81 -5.02
C THR A 393 19.04 -20.25 -3.56
N GLU A 394 18.84 -19.32 -2.63
CA GLU A 394 18.83 -19.55 -1.18
C GLU A 394 17.77 -18.64 -0.51
N PRO A 395 17.35 -18.91 0.74
CA PRO A 395 16.44 -18.03 1.45
C PRO A 395 16.98 -16.59 1.52
N THR A 396 16.23 -15.65 0.95
CA THR A 396 16.66 -14.25 0.84
C THR A 396 15.76 -13.36 1.67
N PRO A 397 16.30 -12.65 2.68
CA PRO A 397 15.52 -11.73 3.51
C PRO A 397 15.16 -10.46 2.73
N THR A 398 13.98 -9.97 2.98
CA THR A 398 13.52 -8.66 2.55
C THR A 398 13.11 -7.84 3.77
N PHE A 399 13.68 -6.66 3.90
CA PHE A 399 13.35 -5.71 4.95
C PHE A 399 12.77 -4.45 4.31
N SER A 400 11.54 -4.12 4.65
CA SER A 400 10.85 -2.93 4.17
C SER A 400 10.30 -2.15 5.35
N ALA A 401 10.91 -1.01 5.67
CA ALA A 401 10.53 -0.19 6.81
C ALA A 401 9.01 0.01 6.88
N CYS A 402 8.42 -0.25 8.04
CA CYS A 402 6.99 -0.11 8.29
C CYS A 402 6.11 -0.87 7.27
N PHE A 403 6.64 -1.92 6.64
CA PHE A 403 6.01 -2.68 5.55
C PHE A 403 5.66 -1.84 4.32
N GLY A 404 6.28 -0.68 4.15
CA GLY A 404 5.96 0.25 3.07
C GLY A 404 7.08 1.25 2.74
N ALA A 405 8.34 0.83 2.80
CA ALA A 405 9.52 1.69 2.67
C ALA A 405 9.49 2.65 1.46
N ALA A 406 8.94 2.19 0.33
CA ALA A 406 8.86 3.00 -0.90
C ALA A 406 7.94 4.22 -0.79
N PHE A 407 7.12 4.31 0.26
CA PHE A 407 6.08 5.32 0.45
C PHE A 407 6.32 6.21 1.68
N LEU A 408 7.49 6.10 2.33
CA LEU A 408 7.81 6.82 3.55
C LEU A 408 8.68 8.03 3.24
N GLU A 409 8.15 9.22 3.41
CA GLU A 409 8.87 10.48 3.22
C GLU A 409 9.53 10.97 4.51
N LEU A 410 9.02 10.61 5.68
CA LEU A 410 9.60 10.93 6.98
C LEU A 410 10.55 9.83 7.44
N HIS A 411 11.41 10.12 8.42
CA HIS A 411 12.23 9.08 9.06
C HIS A 411 11.32 7.98 9.59
N PRO A 412 11.63 6.69 9.35
CA PRO A 412 10.74 5.58 9.69
C PRO A 412 10.32 5.51 11.16
N THR A 413 11.16 5.97 12.09
CA THR A 413 10.83 6.04 13.52
C THR A 413 9.60 6.90 13.80
N LYS A 414 9.29 7.89 12.96
CA LYS A 414 8.08 8.72 13.13
C LYS A 414 6.80 7.91 12.99
N TYR A 415 6.78 6.98 12.04
CA TYR A 415 5.62 6.08 11.84
C TYR A 415 5.46 5.09 12.99
N ALA A 416 6.57 4.55 13.49
CA ALA A 416 6.57 3.66 14.64
C ALA A 416 6.10 4.38 15.93
N GLU A 417 6.54 5.60 16.15
CA GLU A 417 6.07 6.43 17.27
C GLU A 417 4.55 6.66 17.24
N GLU A 418 4.03 7.09 16.10
CA GLU A 418 2.59 7.39 15.98
C GLU A 418 1.74 6.12 16.14
N LEU A 419 2.18 4.98 15.58
CA LEU A 419 1.50 3.69 15.77
C LEU A 419 1.45 3.30 17.24
N VAL A 420 2.58 3.35 17.95
CA VAL A 420 2.64 2.95 19.36
C VAL A 420 1.86 3.90 20.26
N LYS A 421 1.87 5.21 20.01
CA LYS A 421 1.02 6.17 20.73
C LYS A 421 -0.47 5.79 20.63
N LYS A 422 -0.94 5.43 19.43
CA LYS A 422 -2.33 4.99 19.23
C LYS A 422 -2.60 3.66 19.92
N MET A 423 -1.65 2.72 19.87
CA MET A 423 -1.77 1.43 20.56
C MET A 423 -1.89 1.62 22.07
N GLU A 424 -1.00 2.39 22.68
CA GLU A 424 -1.01 2.65 24.14
C GLU A 424 -2.28 3.35 24.58
N ALA A 425 -2.71 4.40 23.86
CA ALA A 425 -3.93 5.15 24.16
C ALA A 425 -5.20 4.27 24.11
N ASN A 426 -5.19 3.19 23.35
CA ASN A 426 -6.35 2.32 23.15
C ASN A 426 -6.20 0.92 23.74
N GLY A 427 -5.09 0.63 24.42
CA GLY A 427 -4.81 -0.71 24.97
C GLY A 427 -4.67 -1.79 23.90
N ALA A 428 -4.22 -1.43 22.69
CA ALA A 428 -3.99 -2.37 21.61
C ALA A 428 -2.73 -3.21 21.86
N LYS A 429 -2.76 -4.46 21.40
CA LYS A 429 -1.62 -5.39 21.49
C LYS A 429 -1.09 -5.73 20.11
N ALA A 430 0.22 -5.98 20.04
CA ALA A 430 0.91 -6.33 18.81
C ALA A 430 1.37 -7.79 18.81
N TYR A 431 1.30 -8.41 17.64
CA TYR A 431 1.69 -9.79 17.40
C TYR A 431 2.49 -9.89 16.11
N LEU A 432 3.56 -10.70 16.13
CA LEU A 432 4.27 -11.11 14.92
C LEU A 432 3.79 -12.51 14.56
N VAL A 433 3.17 -12.64 13.38
CA VAL A 433 2.63 -13.90 12.88
C VAL A 433 3.46 -14.37 11.68
N ASN A 434 4.07 -15.53 11.81
CA ASN A 434 4.84 -16.15 10.74
C ASN A 434 3.96 -17.09 9.91
N THR A 435 3.73 -16.74 8.65
CA THR A 435 2.99 -17.55 7.67
C THR A 435 3.94 -18.35 6.75
N GLY A 436 5.22 -18.36 7.06
CA GLY A 436 6.27 -19.01 6.28
C GLY A 436 6.52 -20.46 6.64
N TRP A 437 7.77 -20.83 6.74
CA TRP A 437 8.24 -22.20 6.93
C TRP A 437 8.77 -22.43 8.35
N ASN A 438 8.86 -23.67 8.74
CA ASN A 438 9.47 -24.11 10.00
C ASN A 438 10.55 -25.17 9.75
N GLY A 439 11.11 -25.76 10.81
CA GLY A 439 12.19 -26.74 10.73
C GLY A 439 11.87 -28.01 9.97
N THR A 440 10.60 -28.32 9.73
CA THR A 440 10.19 -29.47 8.89
C THR A 440 10.41 -29.21 7.38
N GLY A 441 10.78 -28.00 7.00
CA GLY A 441 10.85 -27.58 5.59
C GLY A 441 9.49 -27.39 4.92
N LYS A 442 8.41 -27.45 5.68
CA LYS A 442 7.05 -27.21 5.20
C LYS A 442 6.55 -25.84 5.65
N ARG A 443 5.70 -25.24 4.83
CA ARG A 443 5.01 -24.01 5.19
C ARG A 443 3.98 -24.29 6.28
N ILE A 444 3.88 -23.38 7.25
CA ILE A 444 2.84 -23.43 8.30
C ILE A 444 1.47 -23.46 7.61
N SER A 445 0.62 -24.39 8.08
CA SER A 445 -0.67 -24.61 7.43
C SER A 445 -1.57 -23.39 7.55
N ILE A 446 -2.42 -23.16 6.55
CA ILE A 446 -3.42 -22.08 6.60
C ILE A 446 -4.42 -22.32 7.74
N LYS A 447 -4.69 -23.58 8.09
CA LYS A 447 -5.56 -23.96 9.21
C LYS A 447 -4.95 -23.48 10.54
N ASP A 448 -3.66 -23.76 10.79
CA ASP A 448 -2.98 -23.32 12.01
C ASP A 448 -2.87 -21.79 12.05
N THR A 449 -2.54 -21.16 10.93
CA THR A 449 -2.50 -19.69 10.82
C THR A 449 -3.85 -19.05 11.14
N ARG A 450 -4.96 -19.59 10.63
CA ARG A 450 -6.30 -19.10 10.97
C ARG A 450 -6.64 -19.33 12.43
N GLY A 451 -6.27 -20.47 13.01
CA GLY A 451 -6.43 -20.72 14.45
C GLY A 451 -5.67 -19.70 15.30
N ILE A 452 -4.46 -19.32 14.89
CA ILE A 452 -3.67 -18.28 15.54
C ILE A 452 -4.37 -16.92 15.43
N ILE A 453 -4.85 -16.55 14.25
CA ILE A 453 -5.57 -15.29 14.05
C ILE A 453 -6.86 -15.27 14.88
N ASP A 454 -7.63 -16.35 14.92
CA ASP A 454 -8.82 -16.46 15.77
C ASP A 454 -8.49 -16.25 17.25
N ALA A 455 -7.41 -16.86 17.75
CA ALA A 455 -6.95 -16.70 19.14
C ALA A 455 -6.47 -15.26 19.46
N ILE A 456 -5.93 -14.55 18.48
CA ILE A 456 -5.59 -13.12 18.60
C ILE A 456 -6.89 -12.30 18.69
N LEU A 457 -7.83 -12.54 17.79
CA LEU A 457 -9.06 -11.74 17.66
C LEU A 457 -10.02 -11.95 18.85
N ASP A 458 -10.14 -13.16 19.37
CA ASP A 458 -10.97 -13.45 20.54
C ASP A 458 -10.26 -13.19 21.88
N GLY A 459 -8.96 -12.92 21.85
CA GLY A 459 -8.14 -12.60 23.02
C GLY A 459 -7.65 -13.80 23.82
N SER A 460 -7.95 -15.04 23.42
CA SER A 460 -7.51 -16.25 24.12
C SER A 460 -5.99 -16.41 24.18
N ILE A 461 -5.26 -15.87 23.19
CA ILE A 461 -3.79 -15.83 23.19
C ILE A 461 -3.22 -15.08 24.42
N ASN A 462 -3.93 -14.10 24.95
CA ASN A 462 -3.45 -13.27 26.07
C ASN A 462 -3.57 -13.97 27.44
N THR A 463 -4.28 -15.07 27.50
CA THR A 463 -4.43 -15.90 28.71
C THR A 463 -3.74 -17.25 28.59
N ALA A 464 -3.17 -17.56 27.44
CA ALA A 464 -2.41 -18.78 27.21
C ALA A 464 -1.09 -18.77 28.01
N PRO A 465 -0.61 -19.93 28.48
CA PRO A 465 0.73 -20.02 29.04
C PRO A 465 1.78 -19.75 27.97
N THR A 466 2.85 -19.06 28.37
CA THR A 466 3.91 -18.61 27.43
C THR A 466 5.28 -19.08 27.87
N LYS A 467 6.22 -19.04 26.93
CA LYS A 467 7.66 -19.17 27.16
C LYS A 467 8.44 -18.18 26.29
N THR A 468 9.68 -17.90 26.68
CA THR A 468 10.57 -16.98 25.96
C THR A 468 11.47 -17.74 25.01
N ILE A 469 11.58 -17.26 23.77
CA ILE A 469 12.47 -17.80 22.73
C ILE A 469 13.84 -17.14 22.80
N PRO A 470 14.96 -17.89 22.74
CA PRO A 470 16.31 -17.34 22.74
C PRO A 470 16.57 -16.38 21.57
N TYR A 471 17.55 -15.50 21.73
CA TYR A 471 18.03 -14.47 20.80
C TYR A 471 17.04 -13.35 20.52
N PHE A 472 15.78 -13.67 20.20
CA PHE A 472 14.72 -12.70 19.89
C PHE A 472 13.93 -12.24 21.12
N SER A 473 14.04 -12.96 22.23
CA SER A 473 13.28 -12.69 23.47
C SER A 473 11.76 -12.59 23.24
N PHE A 474 11.26 -13.29 22.24
CA PHE A 474 9.82 -13.35 21.97
C PHE A 474 9.09 -14.14 23.03
N GLU A 475 7.96 -13.63 23.47
CA GLU A 475 6.99 -14.34 24.27
C GLU A 475 6.08 -15.16 23.35
N VAL A 476 6.09 -16.49 23.50
CA VAL A 476 5.43 -17.42 22.60
C VAL A 476 4.45 -18.28 23.40
N PRO A 477 3.17 -18.41 22.97
CA PRO A 477 2.22 -19.31 23.62
C PRO A 477 2.67 -20.76 23.48
N THR A 478 2.43 -21.58 24.50
CA THR A 478 2.72 -23.02 24.49
C THR A 478 1.54 -23.85 24.02
N GLU A 479 0.36 -23.27 24.05
CA GLU A 479 -0.89 -23.87 23.53
C GLU A 479 -1.85 -22.79 23.05
N LEU A 480 -2.61 -23.07 22.00
CA LEU A 480 -3.69 -22.24 21.50
C LEU A 480 -4.85 -23.12 21.00
N PRO A 481 -6.12 -22.68 21.14
CA PRO A 481 -7.26 -23.43 20.64
C PRO A 481 -7.16 -23.70 19.13
N GLY A 482 -7.32 -24.94 18.72
CA GLY A 482 -7.35 -25.30 17.29
C GLY A 482 -6.02 -25.25 16.55
N VAL A 483 -4.92 -25.02 17.25
CA VAL A 483 -3.54 -24.96 16.69
C VAL A 483 -2.74 -26.15 17.21
N ASP A 484 -1.96 -26.79 16.34
CA ASP A 484 -1.03 -27.84 16.74
C ASP A 484 0.04 -27.26 17.70
N PRO A 485 0.08 -27.71 18.97
CA PRO A 485 1.04 -27.18 19.94
C PRO A 485 2.51 -27.48 19.56
N ASN A 486 2.76 -28.52 18.76
CA ASN A 486 4.12 -28.91 18.37
C ASN A 486 4.80 -27.93 17.41
N ILE A 487 4.06 -26.99 16.80
CA ILE A 487 4.64 -25.98 15.90
C ILE A 487 4.93 -24.66 16.61
N LEU A 488 4.36 -24.40 17.78
CA LEU A 488 4.39 -23.10 18.44
C LEU A 488 5.80 -22.69 18.89
N ASP A 489 6.61 -23.64 19.35
CA ASP A 489 8.05 -23.43 19.52
C ASP A 489 8.77 -23.92 18.27
N PRO A 490 9.42 -23.07 17.50
CA PRO A 490 10.06 -23.47 16.24
C PRO A 490 11.19 -24.50 16.46
N ARG A 491 11.79 -24.57 17.64
CA ARG A 491 12.84 -25.54 17.97
C ARG A 491 12.31 -26.98 17.95
N ASP A 492 11.06 -27.17 18.32
CA ASP A 492 10.39 -28.49 18.36
C ASP A 492 10.11 -29.04 16.96
N THR A 493 10.22 -28.20 15.92
CA THR A 493 10.04 -28.62 14.52
C THR A 493 11.31 -29.15 13.88
N TYR A 494 12.46 -29.05 14.55
CA TYR A 494 13.75 -29.56 14.10
C TYR A 494 14.05 -30.93 14.73
N ALA A 495 14.73 -31.79 13.97
CA ALA A 495 15.25 -33.04 14.50
C ALA A 495 16.40 -32.80 15.51
N ASP A 496 17.16 -31.72 15.32
CA ASP A 496 18.22 -31.27 16.22
C ASP A 496 18.07 -29.77 16.45
N ALA A 497 17.85 -29.38 17.71
CA ALA A 497 17.68 -28.01 18.13
C ALA A 497 18.93 -27.13 17.83
N ALA A 498 20.11 -27.70 17.69
CA ALA A 498 21.33 -26.97 17.34
C ALA A 498 21.24 -26.38 15.91
N GLN A 499 20.50 -27.03 15.01
CA GLN A 499 20.26 -26.50 13.66
C GLN A 499 19.41 -25.22 13.69
N TRP A 500 18.39 -25.19 14.56
CA TRP A 500 17.61 -23.98 14.77
C TRP A 500 18.48 -22.86 15.32
N GLU A 501 19.32 -23.16 16.31
CA GLU A 501 20.20 -22.17 16.96
C GLU A 501 21.14 -21.50 15.97
N GLU A 502 21.77 -22.26 15.08
CA GLU A 502 22.64 -21.72 14.03
C GLU A 502 21.89 -20.75 13.11
N LYS A 503 20.73 -21.17 12.62
CA LYS A 503 19.87 -20.33 11.75
C LYS A 503 19.33 -19.11 12.50
N ALA A 504 18.98 -19.26 13.76
CA ALA A 504 18.50 -18.16 14.59
C ALA A 504 19.56 -17.07 14.78
N LYS A 505 20.80 -17.45 15.04
CA LYS A 505 21.93 -16.51 15.12
C LYS A 505 22.17 -15.79 13.79
N ASP A 506 22.12 -16.48 12.67
CA ASP A 506 22.25 -15.86 11.34
C ASP A 506 21.11 -14.85 11.09
N LEU A 507 19.86 -15.23 11.31
CA LEU A 507 18.72 -14.34 11.11
C LEU A 507 18.76 -13.15 12.07
N ALA A 508 19.10 -13.37 13.35
CA ALA A 508 19.28 -12.31 14.34
C ALA A 508 20.34 -11.28 13.88
N GLY A 509 21.48 -11.76 13.37
CA GLY A 509 22.53 -10.90 12.81
C GLY A 509 22.03 -10.06 11.63
N ARG A 510 21.16 -10.60 10.78
CA ARG A 510 20.55 -9.88 9.64
C ARG A 510 19.59 -8.79 10.10
N PHE A 511 18.79 -9.04 11.13
CA PHE A 511 17.94 -8.02 11.76
C PHE A 511 18.77 -6.88 12.35
N ILE A 512 19.80 -7.21 13.12
CA ILE A 512 20.70 -6.22 13.75
C ILE A 512 21.35 -5.34 12.68
N LYS A 513 21.89 -5.96 11.62
CA LYS A 513 22.51 -5.24 10.50
C LYS A 513 21.50 -4.32 9.80
N ASN A 514 20.30 -4.81 9.53
CA ASN A 514 19.27 -3.99 8.90
C ASN A 514 18.85 -2.81 9.78
N PHE A 515 18.71 -3.03 11.08
CA PHE A 515 18.23 -1.99 12.01
C PHE A 515 19.22 -0.84 12.19
N SER A 516 20.50 -1.05 11.93
CA SER A 516 21.54 -0.01 12.10
C SER A 516 21.23 1.28 11.32
N LYS A 517 20.54 1.20 10.20
CA LYS A 517 20.13 2.37 9.40
C LYS A 517 19.11 3.28 10.10
N TYR A 518 18.39 2.80 11.11
CA TYR A 518 17.41 3.59 11.88
C TYR A 518 18.02 4.25 13.12
N THR A 519 19.29 3.98 13.44
CA THR A 519 19.98 4.53 14.62
C THR A 519 20.61 5.90 14.37
N THR A 520 20.21 6.58 13.30
CA THR A 520 20.65 7.93 12.95
C THR A 520 20.00 9.01 13.82
N ASN A 521 18.96 8.66 14.59
CA ASN A 521 18.32 9.52 15.58
C ASN A 521 18.19 8.81 16.95
N GLU A 522 17.83 9.55 17.98
CA GLU A 522 17.71 9.03 19.35
C GLU A 522 16.56 8.01 19.49
N ALA A 523 15.45 8.20 18.76
CA ALA A 523 14.33 7.28 18.79
C ALA A 523 14.73 5.87 18.30
N GLY A 524 15.49 5.79 17.22
CA GLY A 524 16.02 4.53 16.71
C GLY A 524 17.04 3.88 17.64
N LYS A 525 17.96 4.68 18.21
CA LYS A 525 18.96 4.18 19.18
C LYS A 525 18.29 3.55 20.39
N ALA A 526 17.21 4.15 20.90
CA ALA A 526 16.48 3.66 22.06
C ALA A 526 15.85 2.28 21.85
N LEU A 527 15.59 1.89 20.61
CA LEU A 527 14.95 0.61 20.27
C LEU A 527 15.93 -0.55 20.03
N VAL A 528 17.23 -0.30 19.97
CA VAL A 528 18.23 -1.35 19.66
C VAL A 528 18.12 -2.54 20.62
N ALA A 529 17.90 -2.29 21.91
CA ALA A 529 17.78 -3.33 22.93
C ALA A 529 16.51 -4.19 22.79
N ALA A 530 15.49 -3.73 22.04
CA ALA A 530 14.26 -4.47 21.78
C ALA A 530 14.39 -5.50 20.64
N GLY A 531 15.47 -5.39 19.87
CA GLY A 531 15.80 -6.34 18.81
C GLY A 531 16.52 -7.58 19.32
N PRO A 532 16.93 -8.46 18.37
CA PRO A 532 17.69 -9.65 18.71
C PRO A 532 19.01 -9.32 19.42
N GLN A 533 19.43 -10.21 20.32
CA GLN A 533 20.70 -10.16 21.03
C GLN A 533 21.51 -11.43 20.74
N LEU A 534 22.79 -11.31 20.38
CA LEU A 534 23.71 -12.41 20.06
C LEU A 534 24.69 -12.66 21.21
#